data_f38ed62ed2464e70d8d459d15b732ff2
#
_entry.id   f38ed62ed2464e70d8d459d15b732ff2
#
_cell.length_a   1.000
_cell.length_b   1.000
_cell.length_c   1.000
_cell.angle_alpha   90.00
_cell.angle_beta   90.00
_cell.angle_gamma   90.00
#
_symmetry.space_group_name_H-M   'P 1'
#
loop_
_entity.id
_entity.type
_entity.pdbx_description
1 polymer ?
#
loop_
_entity_poly.entity_id
_entity_poly.type
_entity_poly.pdbx_seq_one_letter_code
_entity_poly.pdbx_strand_id
1 'polypeptide(L)'
;MKAFVTGGTGFIGRAVVRKLIERGYDVSALVRSEGGAAMLRAMGATVVPGDIMDRESMRADMRDSDVVFHIAAVYQFTPEALARAEAVNVGGTRNVLELAVELGVPRIIYTSTVAVFGNTQGEIPDETYYAGGPFLSEYDRTKWLAHYEVAEPLIAQGAPITIVMPGAVYGPGDNSWLVEMMRMFYRGMLPVLPGPETILTYAYVDDIAEGHILAAEKGRIGESYILAGPAVPLGEMVDFWAQLTGKPRPVTRIPARFARGLAPVAERAQPALSLPQAFSGTLFSSLGASYAGRSDKARAELGWRPRPIQAGMLETFEWIAATEPASAGQREKRAAGIILIGAVVLFLLWLAGRNKRRPNPQPVA
;
A
#
# COMPACT_ATOMS: atom_id res chain seq x y z
N MET A 1 -19.37 21.22 6.92
CA MET A 1 -17.89 21.33 6.89
C MET A 1 -17.42 21.11 5.45
N LYS A 2 -16.44 21.88 5.01
CA LYS A 2 -15.82 21.74 3.68
C LYS A 2 -14.54 20.92 3.78
N ALA A 3 -14.41 19.89 2.96
CA ALA A 3 -13.24 19.04 2.90
C ALA A 3 -12.58 19.11 1.52
N PHE A 4 -11.28 19.40 1.47
CA PHE A 4 -10.50 19.27 0.25
C PHE A 4 -9.72 17.95 0.27
N VAL A 5 -9.85 17.15 -0.78
CA VAL A 5 -9.28 15.79 -0.83
C VAL A 5 -8.36 15.63 -2.03
N THR A 6 -7.11 15.26 -1.80
CA THR A 6 -6.21 14.78 -2.85
C THR A 6 -6.16 13.26 -2.85
N GLY A 7 -6.03 12.66 -4.03
CA GLY A 7 -6.03 11.19 -4.13
C GLY A 7 -7.41 10.53 -4.03
N GLY A 8 -8.50 11.30 -4.13
CA GLY A 8 -9.88 10.82 -4.05
C GLY A 8 -10.25 9.74 -5.05
N THR A 9 -9.53 9.62 -6.17
CA THR A 9 -9.73 8.56 -7.17
C THR A 9 -9.03 7.25 -6.81
N GLY A 10 -8.13 7.27 -5.83
CA GLY A 10 -7.39 6.10 -5.35
C GLY A 10 -8.23 5.17 -4.47
N PHE A 11 -7.68 4.02 -4.11
CA PHE A 11 -8.37 2.99 -3.35
C PHE A 11 -8.85 3.49 -1.96
N ILE A 12 -7.94 4.01 -1.13
CA ILE A 12 -8.29 4.60 0.17
C ILE A 12 -9.12 5.89 -0.03
N GLY A 13 -8.71 6.74 -0.96
CA GLY A 13 -9.34 8.04 -1.19
C GLY A 13 -10.82 7.95 -1.55
N ARG A 14 -11.22 6.97 -2.38
CA ARG A 14 -12.65 6.73 -2.70
C ARG A 14 -13.47 6.41 -1.46
N ALA A 15 -12.94 5.59 -0.57
CA ALA A 15 -13.63 5.23 0.68
C ALA A 15 -13.74 6.44 1.62
N VAL A 16 -12.68 7.27 1.69
CA VAL A 16 -12.71 8.52 2.47
C VAL A 16 -13.73 9.50 1.90
N VAL A 17 -13.71 9.76 0.58
CA VAL A 17 -14.67 10.67 -0.08
C VAL A 17 -16.11 10.21 0.17
N ARG A 18 -16.40 8.92 -0.04
CA ARG A 18 -17.73 8.36 0.22
C ARG A 18 -18.18 8.60 1.66
N LYS A 19 -17.34 8.28 2.63
CA LYS A 19 -17.67 8.45 4.05
C LYS A 19 -17.82 9.92 4.47
N LEU A 20 -17.04 10.83 3.89
CA LEU A 20 -17.19 12.27 4.13
C LEU A 20 -18.56 12.77 3.63
N ILE A 21 -18.97 12.36 2.42
CA ILE A 21 -20.27 12.71 1.85
C ILE A 21 -21.41 12.12 2.70
N GLU A 22 -21.31 10.84 3.11
CA GLU A 22 -22.27 10.20 4.01
C GLU A 22 -22.44 10.95 5.34
N ARG A 23 -21.40 11.68 5.81
CA ARG A 23 -21.42 12.53 7.00
C ARG A 23 -21.85 13.99 6.73
N GLY A 24 -22.24 14.30 5.51
CA GLY A 24 -22.70 15.64 5.13
C GLY A 24 -21.60 16.67 4.94
N TYR A 25 -20.36 16.25 4.66
CA TYR A 25 -19.31 17.15 4.24
C TYR A 25 -19.54 17.63 2.79
N ASP A 26 -19.24 18.88 2.52
CA ASP A 26 -19.06 19.41 1.18
C ASP A 26 -17.63 19.06 0.72
N VAL A 27 -17.51 18.13 -0.22
CA VAL A 27 -16.23 17.55 -0.60
C VAL A 27 -15.77 18.07 -1.95
N SER A 28 -14.64 18.78 -1.97
CA SER A 28 -13.89 19.15 -3.17
C SER A 28 -12.75 18.15 -3.38
N ALA A 29 -12.73 17.44 -4.49
CA ALA A 29 -11.74 16.39 -4.76
C ALA A 29 -10.87 16.74 -5.98
N LEU A 30 -9.55 16.82 -5.75
CA LEU A 30 -8.56 17.08 -6.80
C LEU A 30 -8.44 15.88 -7.74
N VAL A 31 -8.53 16.11 -9.05
CA VAL A 31 -8.42 15.06 -10.07
C VAL A 31 -7.55 15.49 -11.25
N ARG A 32 -6.79 14.52 -11.78
CA ARG A 32 -5.92 14.73 -12.95
C ARG A 32 -6.56 14.31 -14.28
N SER A 33 -7.62 13.49 -14.24
CA SER A 33 -8.21 12.91 -15.44
C SER A 33 -9.73 12.84 -15.35
N GLU A 34 -10.39 12.97 -16.51
CA GLU A 34 -11.85 12.94 -16.60
C GLU A 34 -12.46 11.59 -16.16
N GLY A 35 -11.76 10.47 -16.41
CA GLY A 35 -12.24 9.16 -15.95
C GLY A 35 -12.42 9.05 -14.43
N GLY A 36 -11.48 9.64 -13.66
CA GLY A 36 -11.60 9.74 -12.20
C GLY A 36 -12.68 10.74 -11.77
N ALA A 37 -12.83 11.83 -12.52
CA ALA A 37 -13.81 12.87 -12.27
C ALA A 37 -15.25 12.35 -12.30
N ALA A 38 -15.62 11.58 -13.30
CA ALA A 38 -16.98 11.05 -13.45
C ALA A 38 -17.40 10.21 -12.22
N MET A 39 -16.51 9.38 -11.72
CA MET A 39 -16.77 8.56 -10.53
C MET A 39 -17.02 9.42 -9.28
N LEU A 40 -16.20 10.45 -9.05
CA LEU A 40 -16.32 11.30 -7.86
C LEU A 40 -17.58 12.19 -7.93
N ARG A 41 -17.92 12.71 -9.13
CA ARG A 41 -19.20 13.42 -9.33
C ARG A 41 -20.41 12.53 -9.04
N ALA A 42 -20.36 11.26 -9.47
CA ALA A 42 -21.42 10.30 -9.17
C ALA A 42 -21.57 10.00 -7.68
N MET A 43 -20.51 10.16 -6.89
CA MET A 43 -20.55 10.08 -5.42
C MET A 43 -21.11 11.35 -4.76
N GLY A 44 -21.20 12.47 -5.49
CA GLY A 44 -21.65 13.77 -4.98
C GLY A 44 -20.52 14.72 -4.61
N ALA A 45 -19.26 14.43 -4.96
CA ALA A 45 -18.15 15.35 -4.75
C ALA A 45 -18.05 16.41 -5.85
N THR A 46 -17.66 17.63 -5.48
CA THR A 46 -17.19 18.65 -6.39
C THR A 46 -15.81 18.26 -6.92
N VAL A 47 -15.67 18.24 -8.24
CA VAL A 47 -14.42 17.85 -8.89
C VAL A 47 -13.59 19.08 -9.21
N VAL A 48 -12.34 19.09 -8.74
CA VAL A 48 -11.36 20.16 -8.97
C VAL A 48 -10.29 19.63 -9.94
N PRO A 49 -10.22 20.14 -11.18
CA PRO A 49 -9.14 19.78 -12.10
C PRO A 49 -7.80 20.32 -11.61
N GLY A 50 -6.77 19.46 -11.50
CA GLY A 50 -5.44 19.91 -11.08
C GLY A 50 -4.51 18.73 -10.75
N ASP A 51 -3.30 19.05 -10.35
CA ASP A 51 -2.26 18.09 -9.93
C ASP A 51 -1.56 18.61 -8.68
N ILE A 52 -1.24 17.72 -7.72
CA ILE A 52 -0.44 18.07 -6.53
C ILE A 52 0.96 18.59 -6.89
N MET A 53 1.44 18.33 -8.10
CA MET A 53 2.67 18.89 -8.62
C MET A 53 2.55 20.37 -9.02
N ASP A 54 1.34 20.85 -9.27
CA ASP A 54 1.01 22.25 -9.55
C ASP A 54 0.25 22.86 -8.36
N ARG A 55 1.01 23.54 -7.49
CA ARG A 55 0.49 24.15 -6.27
C ARG A 55 -0.66 25.12 -6.53
N GLU A 56 -0.57 25.91 -7.60
CA GLU A 56 -1.57 26.92 -7.90
C GLU A 56 -2.89 26.33 -8.40
N SER A 57 -2.86 25.13 -9.02
CA SER A 57 -4.08 24.44 -9.44
C SER A 57 -5.00 24.04 -8.28
N MET A 58 -4.49 24.02 -7.05
CA MET A 58 -5.25 23.65 -5.84
C MET A 58 -5.75 24.85 -5.05
N ARG A 59 -5.14 26.04 -5.23
CA ARG A 59 -5.27 27.19 -4.33
C ARG A 59 -6.70 27.68 -4.15
N ALA A 60 -7.43 27.85 -5.24
CA ALA A 60 -8.76 28.42 -5.21
C ALA A 60 -9.77 27.54 -4.45
N ASP A 61 -9.72 26.22 -4.72
CA ASP A 61 -10.67 25.26 -4.19
C ASP A 61 -10.26 24.73 -2.80
N MET A 62 -8.98 24.79 -2.42
CA MET A 62 -8.51 24.49 -1.08
C MET A 62 -8.78 25.64 -0.09
N ARG A 63 -8.89 26.86 -0.59
CA ARG A 63 -9.23 28.03 0.23
C ARG A 63 -10.58 27.83 0.92
N ASP A 64 -10.68 28.28 2.14
CA ASP A 64 -11.88 28.16 2.98
C ASP A 64 -12.31 26.70 3.29
N SER A 65 -11.41 25.73 3.11
CA SER A 65 -11.66 24.37 3.58
C SER A 65 -11.48 24.29 5.09
N ASP A 66 -12.40 23.58 5.75
CA ASP A 66 -12.30 23.28 7.19
C ASP A 66 -11.25 22.19 7.45
N VAL A 67 -11.04 21.30 6.45
CA VAL A 67 -10.07 20.20 6.54
C VAL A 67 -9.51 19.82 5.16
N VAL A 68 -8.23 19.51 5.12
CA VAL A 68 -7.56 18.92 3.95
C VAL A 68 -7.19 17.47 4.25
N PHE A 69 -7.59 16.54 3.37
CA PHE A 69 -7.14 15.15 3.38
C PHE A 69 -6.14 14.94 2.25
N HIS A 70 -4.87 14.77 2.61
CA HIS A 70 -3.82 14.45 1.63
C HIS A 70 -3.56 12.96 1.60
N ILE A 71 -4.17 12.27 0.60
CA ILE A 71 -4.10 10.82 0.42
C ILE A 71 -3.31 10.45 -0.84
N ALA A 72 -3.11 11.41 -1.74
CA ALA A 72 -2.41 11.20 -3.00
C ALA A 72 -0.98 10.70 -2.79
N ALA A 73 -0.65 9.58 -3.42
CA ALA A 73 0.70 9.03 -3.48
C ALA A 73 0.85 8.10 -4.69
N VAL A 74 2.08 7.90 -5.15
CA VAL A 74 2.43 6.82 -6.08
C VAL A 74 2.69 5.57 -5.24
N TYR A 75 1.86 4.54 -5.47
CA TYR A 75 1.97 3.21 -4.87
C TYR A 75 1.93 2.14 -5.97
N GLN A 76 2.83 2.23 -6.92
CA GLN A 76 2.99 1.27 -8.00
C GLN A 76 4.47 0.97 -8.19
N PHE A 77 4.79 -0.27 -8.58
CA PHE A 77 6.16 -0.77 -8.72
C PHE A 77 6.58 -0.93 -10.18
N THR A 78 6.00 -0.13 -11.07
CA THR A 78 6.45 -0.06 -12.47
C THR A 78 7.62 0.93 -12.60
N PRO A 79 8.55 0.76 -13.58
CA PRO A 79 9.66 1.68 -13.77
C PRO A 79 9.23 3.15 -13.91
N GLU A 80 8.13 3.42 -14.62
CA GLU A 80 7.60 4.76 -14.84
C GLU A 80 7.05 5.38 -13.55
N ALA A 81 6.39 4.55 -12.72
CA ALA A 81 5.88 4.99 -11.42
C ALA A 81 7.03 5.29 -10.45
N LEU A 82 8.03 4.40 -10.39
CA LEU A 82 9.22 4.58 -9.55
C LEU A 82 10.02 5.83 -9.92
N ALA A 83 10.19 6.12 -11.22
CA ALA A 83 10.87 7.33 -11.70
C ALA A 83 10.18 8.63 -11.26
N ARG A 84 8.88 8.60 -10.96
CA ARG A 84 8.09 9.75 -10.52
C ARG A 84 7.82 9.78 -9.02
N ALA A 85 8.15 8.70 -8.31
CA ALA A 85 7.77 8.50 -6.91
C ALA A 85 8.26 9.63 -6.01
N GLU A 86 9.52 10.06 -6.13
CA GLU A 86 10.04 11.15 -5.31
C GLU A 86 9.36 12.49 -5.59
N ALA A 87 9.24 12.87 -6.87
CA ALA A 87 8.57 14.10 -7.24
C ALA A 87 7.15 14.14 -6.67
N VAL A 88 6.36 13.07 -6.84
CA VAL A 88 4.96 13.03 -6.42
C VAL A 88 4.83 12.85 -4.91
N ASN A 89 5.53 11.87 -4.32
CA ASN A 89 5.35 11.55 -2.90
C ASN A 89 6.00 12.58 -1.97
N VAL A 90 7.12 13.19 -2.37
CA VAL A 90 7.83 14.21 -1.58
C VAL A 90 7.44 15.60 -2.03
N GLY A 91 7.67 15.95 -3.30
CA GLY A 91 7.37 17.26 -3.84
C GLY A 91 5.88 17.60 -3.81
N GLY A 92 5.04 16.67 -4.27
CA GLY A 92 3.58 16.83 -4.22
C GLY A 92 3.04 16.95 -2.79
N THR A 93 3.56 16.15 -1.84
CA THR A 93 3.21 16.27 -0.42
C THR A 93 3.60 17.64 0.13
N ARG A 94 4.79 18.10 -0.17
CA ARG A 94 5.25 19.45 0.22
C ARG A 94 4.30 20.53 -0.31
N ASN A 95 3.96 20.50 -1.59
CA ASN A 95 3.06 21.46 -2.21
C ASN A 95 1.70 21.50 -1.49
N VAL A 96 1.11 20.34 -1.20
CA VAL A 96 -0.21 20.26 -0.54
C VAL A 96 -0.14 20.77 0.89
N LEU A 97 0.80 20.28 1.70
CA LEU A 97 0.89 20.64 3.11
C LEU A 97 1.25 22.11 3.32
N GLU A 98 2.26 22.63 2.60
CA GLU A 98 2.64 24.04 2.70
C GLU A 98 1.54 24.98 2.20
N LEU A 99 0.83 24.60 1.13
CA LEU A 99 -0.30 25.40 0.63
C LEU A 99 -1.44 25.43 1.66
N ALA A 100 -1.79 24.30 2.25
CA ALA A 100 -2.83 24.24 3.26
C ALA A 100 -2.48 25.09 4.50
N VAL A 101 -1.20 25.07 4.92
CA VAL A 101 -0.70 25.94 6.01
C VAL A 101 -0.77 27.42 5.61
N GLU A 102 -0.30 27.79 4.40
CA GLU A 102 -0.35 29.15 3.88
C GLU A 102 -1.78 29.72 3.82
N LEU A 103 -2.74 28.86 3.44
CA LEU A 103 -4.16 29.24 3.36
C LEU A 103 -4.86 29.25 4.74
N GLY A 104 -4.16 28.89 5.79
CA GLY A 104 -4.71 28.87 7.16
C GLY A 104 -5.75 27.78 7.38
N VAL A 105 -5.68 26.66 6.65
CA VAL A 105 -6.58 25.52 6.84
C VAL A 105 -6.42 25.00 8.28
N PRO A 106 -7.50 24.94 9.09
CA PRO A 106 -7.38 24.65 10.51
C PRO A 106 -7.07 23.18 10.83
N ARG A 107 -7.24 22.26 9.87
CA ARG A 107 -6.99 20.83 10.06
C ARG A 107 -6.45 20.18 8.78
N ILE A 108 -5.33 19.47 8.89
CA ILE A 108 -4.71 18.76 7.77
C ILE A 108 -4.49 17.32 8.18
N ILE A 109 -5.03 16.37 7.42
CA ILE A 109 -4.84 14.93 7.62
C ILE A 109 -3.91 14.43 6.52
N TYR A 110 -2.70 14.06 6.89
CA TYR A 110 -1.71 13.50 5.98
C TYR A 110 -1.66 11.98 6.09
N THR A 111 -1.81 11.29 4.96
CA THR A 111 -1.71 9.84 4.87
C THR A 111 -0.27 9.42 4.65
N SER A 112 0.39 8.96 5.70
CA SER A 112 1.67 8.27 5.69
C SER A 112 1.47 6.75 5.55
N THR A 113 2.28 5.92 6.18
CA THR A 113 2.21 4.45 6.15
C THR A 113 3.12 3.86 7.21
N VAL A 114 2.84 2.65 7.70
CA VAL A 114 3.80 1.91 8.55
C VAL A 114 5.09 1.53 7.81
N ALA A 115 5.10 1.60 6.47
CA ALA A 115 6.31 1.33 5.68
C ALA A 115 7.45 2.32 5.93
N VAL A 116 7.18 3.50 6.53
CA VAL A 116 8.23 4.44 6.94
C VAL A 116 9.13 3.88 8.06
N PHE A 117 8.65 2.87 8.78
CA PHE A 117 9.45 2.14 9.77
C PHE A 117 10.47 1.18 9.15
N GLY A 118 10.37 0.94 7.83
CA GLY A 118 11.20 -0.07 7.15
C GLY A 118 10.91 -1.48 7.65
N ASN A 119 11.95 -2.32 7.65
CA ASN A 119 11.85 -3.67 8.19
C ASN A 119 11.97 -3.64 9.72
N THR A 120 10.88 -3.86 10.42
CA THR A 120 10.84 -3.89 11.90
C THR A 120 11.37 -5.19 12.52
N GLN A 121 11.88 -6.12 11.70
CA GLN A 121 12.51 -7.39 12.14
C GLN A 121 11.64 -8.27 13.07
N GLY A 122 10.33 -8.23 12.87
CA GLY A 122 9.34 -8.96 13.67
C GLY A 122 8.77 -8.18 14.85
N GLU A 123 9.30 -7.00 15.15
CA GLU A 123 8.70 -6.12 16.16
C GLU A 123 7.39 -5.49 15.61
N ILE A 124 6.50 -5.14 16.54
CA ILE A 124 5.24 -4.46 16.25
C ILE A 124 5.27 -3.11 16.98
N PRO A 125 5.98 -2.11 16.43
CA PRO A 125 6.21 -0.83 17.09
C PRO A 125 4.96 0.04 17.17
N ASP A 126 5.02 1.07 18.00
CA ASP A 126 4.10 2.20 18.04
C ASP A 126 4.63 3.40 17.24
N GLU A 127 3.94 4.52 17.32
CA GLU A 127 4.22 5.74 16.58
C GLU A 127 5.54 6.41 16.97
N THR A 128 6.18 6.02 18.05
CA THR A 128 7.49 6.55 18.49
C THR A 128 8.68 5.88 17.82
N TYR A 129 8.44 4.80 17.09
CA TYR A 129 9.51 4.08 16.42
C TYR A 129 10.06 4.88 15.23
N TYR A 130 11.37 4.90 15.12
CA TYR A 130 12.09 5.56 14.04
C TYR A 130 13.16 4.65 13.45
N ALA A 131 13.23 4.59 12.12
CA ALA A 131 14.31 3.93 11.40
C ALA A 131 14.75 4.84 10.23
N GLY A 132 16.06 5.11 10.13
CA GLY A 132 16.65 5.91 9.05
C GLY A 132 17.07 5.09 7.82
N GLY A 133 16.54 3.88 7.61
CA GLY A 133 16.91 2.93 6.57
C GLY A 133 17.66 1.71 7.12
N PRO A 134 18.13 0.79 6.27
CA PRO A 134 18.00 0.83 4.81
C PRO A 134 16.57 0.62 4.31
N PHE A 135 16.20 1.30 3.23
CA PHE A 135 14.90 1.16 2.58
C PHE A 135 14.91 -0.04 1.61
N LEU A 136 13.84 -0.82 1.62
CA LEU A 136 13.70 -2.00 0.76
C LEU A 136 13.06 -1.66 -0.60
N SER A 137 12.41 -0.50 -0.69
CA SER A 137 11.80 -0.01 -1.92
C SER A 137 11.91 1.51 -2.05
N GLU A 138 11.77 2.01 -3.27
CA GLU A 138 11.66 3.45 -3.55
C GLU A 138 10.39 4.04 -2.93
N TYR A 139 9.33 3.24 -2.81
CA TYR A 139 8.13 3.64 -2.10
C TYR A 139 8.42 3.92 -0.62
N ASP A 140 9.09 3.00 0.08
CA ASP A 140 9.44 3.17 1.50
C ASP A 140 10.28 4.43 1.68
N ARG A 141 11.31 4.63 0.82
CA ARG A 141 12.19 5.79 0.87
C ARG A 141 11.44 7.10 0.68
N THR A 142 10.62 7.19 -0.36
CA THR A 142 9.90 8.44 -0.66
C THR A 142 8.81 8.74 0.35
N LYS A 143 8.15 7.75 0.92
CA LYS A 143 7.19 7.94 2.02
C LYS A 143 7.89 8.34 3.31
N TRP A 144 9.08 7.80 3.59
CA TRP A 144 9.92 8.22 4.71
C TRP A 144 10.31 9.70 4.58
N LEU A 145 10.84 10.12 3.42
CA LEU A 145 11.18 11.52 3.15
C LEU A 145 9.97 12.45 3.33
N ALA A 146 8.81 12.06 2.79
CA ALA A 146 7.59 12.86 2.92
C ALA A 146 7.12 12.97 4.38
N HIS A 147 7.31 11.92 5.18
CA HIS A 147 6.94 11.90 6.59
C HIS A 147 7.92 12.74 7.43
N TYR A 148 9.20 12.38 7.42
CA TYR A 148 10.20 12.93 8.36
C TYR A 148 10.86 14.20 7.86
N GLU A 149 10.93 14.46 6.55
CA GLU A 149 11.59 15.65 6.01
C GLU A 149 10.62 16.69 5.42
N VAL A 150 9.31 16.37 5.39
CA VAL A 150 8.30 17.36 4.97
C VAL A 150 7.27 17.57 6.08
N ALA A 151 6.54 16.53 6.51
CA ALA A 151 5.44 16.69 7.44
C ALA A 151 5.90 17.02 8.86
N GLU A 152 6.85 16.27 9.42
CA GLU A 152 7.40 16.51 10.76
C GLU A 152 8.00 17.91 10.96
N PRO A 153 8.83 18.47 10.04
CA PRO A 153 9.30 19.83 10.15
C PRO A 153 8.20 20.90 10.13
N LEU A 154 7.13 20.68 9.36
CA LEU A 154 5.98 21.60 9.37
C LEU A 154 5.21 21.50 10.70
N ILE A 155 5.05 20.30 11.25
CA ILE A 155 4.47 20.09 12.58
C ILE A 155 5.28 20.81 13.65
N ALA A 156 6.61 20.67 13.60
CA ALA A 156 7.51 21.36 14.55
C ALA A 156 7.41 22.89 14.46
N GLN A 157 6.97 23.43 13.32
CA GLN A 157 6.68 24.86 13.11
C GLN A 157 5.25 25.25 13.50
N GLY A 158 4.45 24.31 14.04
CA GLY A 158 3.08 24.56 14.48
C GLY A 158 1.99 24.35 13.43
N ALA A 159 2.31 23.69 12.30
CA ALA A 159 1.30 23.36 11.29
C ALA A 159 0.21 22.42 11.89
N PRO A 160 -1.09 22.62 11.57
CA PRO A 160 -2.19 21.84 12.12
C PRO A 160 -2.35 20.46 11.45
N ILE A 161 -1.24 19.73 11.36
CA ILE A 161 -1.18 18.42 10.70
C ILE A 161 -1.39 17.31 11.74
N THR A 162 -2.21 16.34 11.38
CA THR A 162 -2.33 15.03 12.03
C THR A 162 -1.98 13.97 11.01
N ILE A 163 -1.08 13.04 11.35
CA ILE A 163 -0.62 11.99 10.44
C ILE A 163 -1.41 10.70 10.71
N VAL A 164 -1.88 10.03 9.67
CA VAL A 164 -2.40 8.66 9.75
C VAL A 164 -1.48 7.71 9.01
N MET A 165 -1.22 6.54 9.61
CA MET A 165 -0.24 5.57 9.14
C MET A 165 -0.93 4.20 8.91
N PRO A 166 -1.53 3.98 7.74
CA PRO A 166 -2.13 2.70 7.41
C PRO A 166 -1.11 1.56 7.33
N GLY A 167 -1.54 0.34 7.71
CA GLY A 167 -0.87 -0.90 7.36
C GLY A 167 -1.16 -1.33 5.92
N ALA A 168 -1.07 -2.63 5.64
CA ALA A 168 -1.48 -3.21 4.36
C ALA A 168 -3.01 -3.15 4.22
N VAL A 169 -3.49 -2.25 3.36
CA VAL A 169 -4.91 -2.01 3.17
C VAL A 169 -5.47 -2.96 2.11
N TYR A 170 -6.62 -3.56 2.39
CA TYR A 170 -7.31 -4.48 1.49
C TYR A 170 -8.82 -4.24 1.49
N GLY A 171 -9.53 -4.75 0.47
CA GLY A 171 -10.99 -4.64 0.38
C GLY A 171 -11.49 -4.59 -1.07
N PRO A 172 -12.80 -4.52 -1.28
CA PRO A 172 -13.41 -4.36 -2.60
C PRO A 172 -12.91 -3.12 -3.34
N GLY A 173 -12.53 -3.29 -4.61
CA GLY A 173 -12.01 -2.21 -5.44
C GLY A 173 -10.51 -1.96 -5.30
N ASP A 174 -9.80 -2.75 -4.50
CA ASP A 174 -8.33 -2.75 -4.45
C ASP A 174 -7.74 -3.24 -5.79
N ASN A 175 -6.64 -2.66 -6.18
CA ASN A 175 -5.83 -3.03 -7.34
C ASN A 175 -4.34 -3.18 -7.00
N SER A 176 -4.02 -3.37 -5.71
CA SER A 176 -2.67 -3.58 -5.22
C SER A 176 -2.16 -5.00 -5.50
N TRP A 177 -0.87 -5.20 -5.30
CA TRP A 177 -0.25 -6.52 -5.36
C TRP A 177 -0.89 -7.54 -4.39
N LEU A 178 -1.44 -7.06 -3.27
CA LEU A 178 -2.08 -7.93 -2.27
C LEU A 178 -3.37 -8.55 -2.82
N VAL A 179 -4.24 -7.74 -3.43
CA VAL A 179 -5.46 -8.27 -4.04
C VAL A 179 -5.17 -9.09 -5.30
N GLU A 180 -4.12 -8.73 -6.06
CA GLU A 180 -3.66 -9.59 -7.16
C GLU A 180 -3.30 -10.99 -6.65
N MET A 181 -2.57 -11.08 -5.53
CA MET A 181 -2.23 -12.35 -4.90
C MET A 181 -3.47 -13.08 -4.38
N MET A 182 -4.44 -12.37 -3.77
CA MET A 182 -5.73 -12.94 -3.35
C MET A 182 -6.51 -13.51 -4.54
N ARG A 183 -6.55 -12.79 -5.68
CA ARG A 183 -7.16 -13.28 -6.94
C ARG A 183 -6.47 -14.52 -7.47
N MET A 184 -5.14 -14.50 -7.52
CA MET A 184 -4.36 -15.67 -7.93
C MET A 184 -4.62 -16.88 -7.03
N PHE A 185 -4.66 -16.66 -5.71
CA PHE A 185 -5.03 -17.70 -4.76
C PHE A 185 -6.45 -18.23 -5.02
N TYR A 186 -7.44 -17.36 -5.15
CA TYR A 186 -8.84 -17.73 -5.39
C TYR A 186 -9.02 -18.54 -6.68
N ARG A 187 -8.27 -18.22 -7.74
CA ARG A 187 -8.24 -18.94 -9.03
C ARG A 187 -7.45 -20.25 -8.97
N GLY A 188 -6.74 -20.56 -7.87
CA GLY A 188 -5.84 -21.70 -7.77
C GLY A 188 -4.56 -21.54 -8.62
N MET A 189 -4.15 -20.29 -8.85
CA MET A 189 -2.98 -19.91 -9.65
C MET A 189 -1.77 -19.50 -8.76
N LEU A 190 -1.82 -19.80 -7.47
CA LEU A 190 -0.75 -19.58 -6.50
C LEU A 190 -0.18 -20.91 -5.99
N PRO A 191 0.50 -21.73 -6.83
CA PRO A 191 1.01 -23.03 -6.42
C PRO A 191 2.24 -22.92 -5.50
N VAL A 192 2.92 -21.77 -5.54
CA VAL A 192 4.11 -21.47 -4.74
C VAL A 192 3.92 -20.16 -4.01
N LEU A 193 4.23 -20.16 -2.71
CA LEU A 193 4.22 -18.97 -1.87
C LEU A 193 5.67 -18.60 -1.51
N PRO A 194 6.22 -17.51 -2.09
CA PRO A 194 7.53 -17.00 -1.69
C PRO A 194 7.41 -16.14 -0.43
N GLY A 195 8.40 -16.23 0.47
CA GLY A 195 8.49 -15.42 1.68
C GLY A 195 7.31 -15.56 2.65
N PRO A 196 6.91 -16.78 3.03
CA PRO A 196 5.77 -17.00 3.94
C PRO A 196 5.96 -16.32 5.31
N GLU A 197 7.19 -16.01 5.69
CA GLU A 197 7.58 -15.32 6.91
C GLU A 197 7.44 -13.79 6.85
N THR A 198 7.10 -13.21 5.70
CA THR A 198 6.84 -11.77 5.55
C THR A 198 5.69 -11.36 6.46
N ILE A 199 5.91 -10.41 7.36
CA ILE A 199 4.89 -9.96 8.34
C ILE A 199 4.28 -8.64 7.86
N LEU A 200 2.96 -8.59 7.83
CA LEU A 200 2.20 -7.37 7.50
C LEU A 200 1.11 -7.15 8.55
N THR A 201 0.79 -5.89 8.80
CA THR A 201 -0.44 -5.52 9.52
C THR A 201 -1.53 -5.21 8.52
N TYR A 202 -2.64 -5.93 8.59
CA TYR A 202 -3.72 -5.84 7.60
C TYR A 202 -4.88 -4.99 8.12
N ALA A 203 -5.42 -4.11 7.29
CA ALA A 203 -6.59 -3.31 7.65
C ALA A 203 -7.56 -3.15 6.47
N TYR A 204 -8.85 -3.27 6.77
CA TYR A 204 -9.89 -3.14 5.75
C TYR A 204 -10.09 -1.66 5.36
N VAL A 205 -10.31 -1.41 4.07
CA VAL A 205 -10.33 -0.06 3.49
C VAL A 205 -11.34 0.88 4.14
N ASP A 206 -12.54 0.40 4.47
CA ASP A 206 -13.56 1.24 5.11
C ASP A 206 -13.21 1.60 6.55
N ASP A 207 -12.48 0.73 7.24
CA ASP A 207 -12.00 1.00 8.61
C ASP A 207 -10.82 2.00 8.58
N ILE A 208 -10.00 1.93 7.53
CA ILE A 208 -8.97 2.94 7.27
C ILE A 208 -9.60 4.30 6.97
N ALA A 209 -10.61 4.34 6.10
CA ALA A 209 -11.34 5.58 5.81
C ALA A 209 -12.00 6.16 7.07
N GLU A 210 -12.57 5.32 7.92
CA GLU A 210 -13.10 5.71 9.23
C GLU A 210 -12.02 6.33 10.11
N GLY A 211 -10.84 5.72 10.16
CA GLY A 211 -9.70 6.23 10.92
C GLY A 211 -9.24 7.61 10.46
N HIS A 212 -9.28 7.90 9.15
CA HIS A 212 -8.96 9.23 8.63
C HIS A 212 -9.94 10.29 9.13
N ILE A 213 -11.23 9.96 9.14
CA ILE A 213 -12.26 10.90 9.59
C ILE A 213 -12.18 11.10 11.11
N LEU A 214 -12.00 10.03 11.86
CA LEU A 214 -11.79 10.13 13.30
C LEU A 214 -10.53 10.95 13.65
N ALA A 215 -9.46 10.83 12.86
CA ALA A 215 -8.27 11.67 13.01
C ALA A 215 -8.57 13.16 12.75
N ALA A 216 -9.46 13.47 11.80
CA ALA A 216 -9.90 14.84 11.55
C ALA A 216 -10.78 15.38 12.70
N GLU A 217 -11.68 14.56 13.23
CA GLU A 217 -12.64 14.95 14.26
C GLU A 217 -12.04 15.01 15.69
N LYS A 218 -11.14 14.07 16.02
CA LYS A 218 -10.66 13.80 17.39
C LYS A 218 -9.15 13.78 17.54
N GLY A 219 -8.40 13.64 16.42
CA GLY A 219 -6.95 13.53 16.47
C GLY A 219 -6.30 14.79 17.02
N ARG A 220 -5.27 14.63 17.82
CA ARG A 220 -4.47 15.76 18.30
C ARG A 220 -3.59 16.27 17.16
N ILE A 221 -3.54 17.57 17.01
CA ILE A 221 -2.61 18.23 16.06
C ILE A 221 -1.17 17.89 16.45
N GLY A 222 -0.34 17.61 15.46
CA GLY A 222 1.06 17.23 15.65
C GLY A 222 1.28 15.74 15.94
N GLU A 223 0.23 14.94 16.06
CA GLU A 223 0.34 13.54 16.42
C GLU A 223 0.18 12.60 15.20
N SER A 224 0.86 11.46 15.28
CA SER A 224 0.69 10.36 14.34
C SER A 224 -0.19 9.27 14.93
N TYR A 225 -0.99 8.59 14.09
CA TYR A 225 -1.87 7.50 14.47
C TYR A 225 -1.72 6.33 13.50
N ILE A 226 -1.26 5.18 14.00
CA ILE A 226 -1.20 3.95 13.24
C ILE A 226 -2.60 3.36 13.10
N LEU A 227 -3.03 3.15 11.87
CA LEU A 227 -4.30 2.50 11.52
C LEU A 227 -4.00 1.11 10.96
N ALA A 228 -3.76 0.15 11.84
CA ALA A 228 -3.33 -1.19 11.48
C ALA A 228 -4.10 -2.25 12.28
N GLY A 229 -4.48 -3.32 11.61
CA GLY A 229 -5.04 -4.50 12.23
C GLY A 229 -3.94 -5.43 12.78
N PRO A 230 -4.22 -6.72 12.95
CA PRO A 230 -3.25 -7.67 13.48
C PRO A 230 -2.04 -7.82 12.54
N ALA A 231 -0.85 -7.98 13.13
CA ALA A 231 0.35 -8.37 12.42
C ALA A 231 0.31 -9.89 12.19
N VAL A 232 0.33 -10.30 10.92
CA VAL A 232 0.21 -11.71 10.56
C VAL A 232 1.25 -12.06 9.50
N PRO A 233 2.01 -13.17 9.66
CA PRO A 233 2.85 -13.72 8.62
C PRO A 233 2.05 -14.07 7.37
N LEU A 234 2.60 -13.80 6.20
CA LEU A 234 1.94 -14.05 4.92
C LEU A 234 1.50 -15.51 4.74
N GLY A 235 2.33 -16.43 5.24
CA GLY A 235 2.02 -17.86 5.21
C GLY A 235 0.78 -18.22 6.02
N GLU A 236 0.61 -17.64 7.20
CA GLU A 236 -0.57 -17.82 8.05
C GLU A 236 -1.80 -17.14 7.43
N MET A 237 -1.61 -15.96 6.83
CA MET A 237 -2.69 -15.28 6.12
C MET A 237 -3.23 -16.10 4.95
N VAL A 238 -2.36 -16.72 4.15
CA VAL A 238 -2.77 -17.59 3.05
C VAL A 238 -3.44 -18.88 3.56
N ASP A 239 -2.99 -19.42 4.69
CA ASP A 239 -3.69 -20.54 5.35
C ASP A 239 -5.08 -20.14 5.82
N PHE A 240 -5.21 -18.94 6.35
CA PHE A 240 -6.50 -18.38 6.73
C PHE A 240 -7.42 -18.16 5.51
N TRP A 241 -6.91 -17.68 4.38
CA TRP A 241 -7.69 -17.60 3.13
C TRP A 241 -8.21 -18.97 2.68
N ALA A 242 -7.39 -20.02 2.83
CA ALA A 242 -7.79 -21.37 2.48
C ALA A 242 -8.94 -21.89 3.37
N GLN A 243 -8.87 -21.60 4.68
CA GLN A 243 -9.96 -21.94 5.61
C GLN A 243 -11.26 -21.17 5.28
N LEU A 244 -11.13 -19.87 4.97
CA LEU A 244 -12.26 -19.00 4.71
C LEU A 244 -12.99 -19.33 3.39
N THR A 245 -12.23 -19.69 2.35
CA THR A 245 -12.76 -19.89 0.99
C THR A 245 -12.97 -21.35 0.60
N GLY A 246 -12.46 -22.30 1.38
CA GLY A 246 -12.43 -23.72 1.02
C GLY A 246 -11.48 -24.05 -0.15
N LYS A 247 -10.64 -23.10 -0.59
CA LYS A 247 -9.69 -23.32 -1.69
C LYS A 247 -8.43 -24.03 -1.18
N PRO A 248 -7.73 -24.79 -2.04
CA PRO A 248 -6.51 -25.49 -1.64
C PRO A 248 -5.38 -24.52 -1.32
N ARG A 249 -4.58 -24.86 -0.33
CA ARG A 249 -3.36 -24.12 0.04
C ARG A 249 -2.28 -24.26 -1.03
N PRO A 250 -1.37 -23.27 -1.20
CA PRO A 250 -0.15 -23.45 -1.96
C PRO A 250 0.66 -24.64 -1.45
N VAL A 251 1.09 -25.51 -2.37
CA VAL A 251 1.79 -26.76 -2.03
C VAL A 251 3.24 -26.47 -1.59
N THR A 252 3.87 -25.48 -2.24
CA THR A 252 5.29 -25.16 -2.01
C THR A 252 5.42 -23.79 -1.36
N ARG A 253 6.23 -23.72 -0.30
CA ARG A 253 6.62 -22.48 0.37
C ARG A 253 8.12 -22.28 0.22
N ILE A 254 8.54 -21.14 -0.32
CA ILE A 254 9.96 -20.82 -0.52
C ILE A 254 10.34 -19.73 0.50
N PRO A 255 11.23 -20.03 1.48
CA PRO A 255 11.69 -19.02 2.42
C PRO A 255 12.26 -17.78 1.72
N ALA A 256 12.02 -16.61 2.28
CA ALA A 256 12.40 -15.32 1.69
C ALA A 256 13.89 -15.23 1.33
N ARG A 257 14.78 -15.81 2.16
CA ARG A 257 16.22 -15.83 1.89
C ARG A 257 16.59 -16.43 0.53
N PHE A 258 15.80 -17.40 0.03
CA PHE A 258 15.99 -17.98 -1.29
C PHE A 258 15.23 -17.20 -2.37
N ALA A 259 13.99 -16.78 -2.04
CA ALA A 259 13.15 -16.05 -2.97
C ALA A 259 13.74 -14.68 -3.35
N ARG A 260 14.34 -13.95 -2.40
CA ARG A 260 15.05 -12.67 -2.66
C ARG A 260 16.14 -12.78 -3.72
N GLY A 261 16.81 -13.93 -3.82
CA GLY A 261 17.80 -14.17 -4.87
C GLY A 261 17.22 -14.12 -6.30
N LEU A 262 15.89 -14.22 -6.45
CA LEU A 262 15.18 -14.11 -7.73
C LEU A 262 14.81 -12.67 -8.10
N ALA A 263 14.98 -11.69 -7.21
CA ALA A 263 14.57 -10.30 -7.44
C ALA A 263 15.13 -9.71 -8.76
N PRO A 264 16.42 -9.87 -9.13
CA PRO A 264 16.95 -9.35 -10.41
C PRO A 264 16.34 -10.01 -11.64
N VAL A 265 15.91 -11.28 -11.51
CA VAL A 265 15.22 -12.00 -12.59
C VAL A 265 13.79 -11.52 -12.70
N ALA A 266 13.10 -11.40 -11.57
CA ALA A 266 11.73 -10.91 -11.50
C ALA A 266 11.61 -9.49 -12.07
N GLU A 267 12.55 -8.59 -11.76
CA GLU A 267 12.58 -7.21 -12.25
C GLU A 267 12.66 -7.12 -13.78
N ARG A 268 13.43 -8.03 -14.41
CA ARG A 268 13.53 -8.07 -15.88
C ARG A 268 12.37 -8.80 -16.53
N ALA A 269 11.89 -9.87 -15.91
CA ALA A 269 10.83 -10.71 -16.46
C ALA A 269 9.44 -10.05 -16.35
N GLN A 270 9.18 -9.32 -15.25
CA GLN A 270 7.87 -8.74 -14.98
C GLN A 270 7.39 -7.82 -16.11
N PRO A 271 8.13 -6.79 -16.59
CA PRO A 271 7.69 -5.95 -17.70
C PRO A 271 7.74 -6.68 -19.03
N ALA A 272 8.77 -7.51 -19.28
CA ALA A 272 8.94 -8.23 -20.55
C ALA A 272 7.80 -9.23 -20.84
N LEU A 273 7.25 -9.84 -19.79
CA LEU A 273 6.18 -10.84 -19.86
C LEU A 273 4.81 -10.30 -19.41
N SER A 274 4.71 -9.00 -19.12
CA SER A 274 3.49 -8.36 -18.59
C SER A 274 2.93 -9.10 -17.37
N LEU A 275 3.81 -9.53 -16.45
CA LEU A 275 3.42 -10.24 -15.25
C LEU A 275 2.75 -9.28 -14.23
N PRO A 276 1.87 -9.80 -13.36
CA PRO A 276 1.29 -9.03 -12.25
C PRO A 276 2.35 -8.35 -11.36
N GLN A 277 2.00 -7.24 -10.72
CA GLN A 277 2.92 -6.51 -9.83
C GLN A 277 3.40 -7.36 -8.64
N ALA A 278 2.63 -8.38 -8.25
CA ALA A 278 3.04 -9.39 -7.27
C ALA A 278 4.36 -10.12 -7.63
N PHE A 279 4.80 -10.05 -8.90
CA PHE A 279 6.07 -10.62 -9.38
C PHE A 279 7.15 -9.55 -9.63
N SER A 280 7.00 -8.34 -9.14
CA SER A 280 8.03 -7.29 -9.30
C SER A 280 9.29 -7.61 -8.49
N GLY A 281 10.46 -7.19 -9.00
CA GLY A 281 11.74 -7.31 -8.29
C GLY A 281 11.71 -6.61 -6.93
N THR A 282 11.02 -5.47 -6.83
CA THR A 282 10.82 -4.72 -5.59
C THR A 282 10.12 -5.57 -4.52
N LEU A 283 9.02 -6.25 -4.86
CA LEU A 283 8.33 -7.13 -3.91
C LEU A 283 9.18 -8.33 -3.50
N PHE A 284 9.90 -8.93 -4.44
CA PHE A 284 10.83 -10.01 -4.12
C PHE A 284 11.95 -9.57 -3.18
N SER A 285 12.46 -8.35 -3.32
CA SER A 285 13.46 -7.78 -2.42
C SER A 285 12.93 -7.57 -1.00
N SER A 286 11.64 -7.26 -0.85
CA SER A 286 10.96 -7.03 0.43
C SER A 286 10.49 -8.30 1.14
N LEU A 287 10.58 -9.48 0.50
CA LEU A 287 10.15 -10.74 1.12
C LEU A 287 10.92 -11.00 2.42
N GLY A 288 10.22 -11.49 3.45
CA GLY A 288 10.76 -11.76 4.77
C GLY A 288 10.97 -10.51 5.63
N ALA A 289 10.61 -9.34 5.14
CA ALA A 289 10.55 -8.13 5.95
C ALA A 289 9.29 -8.10 6.81
N SER A 290 9.31 -7.29 7.86
CA SER A 290 8.15 -7.01 8.70
C SER A 290 7.76 -5.55 8.53
N TYR A 291 6.58 -5.32 7.97
CA TYR A 291 5.95 -4.00 7.87
C TYR A 291 4.78 -3.97 8.86
N ALA A 292 5.10 -3.67 10.10
CA ALA A 292 4.15 -3.78 11.20
C ALA A 292 4.07 -2.50 12.04
N GLY A 293 2.94 -2.35 12.71
CA GLY A 293 2.69 -1.29 13.69
C GLY A 293 1.45 -1.60 14.50
N ARG A 294 1.39 -1.18 15.76
CA ARG A 294 0.24 -1.37 16.66
C ARG A 294 -0.60 -0.11 16.73
N SER A 295 -1.91 -0.28 16.80
CA SER A 295 -2.89 0.80 16.76
C SER A 295 -3.48 1.16 18.11
N ASP A 296 -2.76 0.92 19.21
CA ASP A 296 -3.29 1.15 20.57
C ASP A 296 -3.67 2.60 20.80
N LYS A 297 -2.84 3.55 20.32
CA LYS A 297 -3.08 4.97 20.39
C LYS A 297 -4.34 5.39 19.62
N ALA A 298 -4.49 4.92 18.36
CA ALA A 298 -5.69 5.19 17.57
C ALA A 298 -6.96 4.62 18.24
N ARG A 299 -6.86 3.44 18.85
CA ARG A 299 -7.98 2.85 19.60
C ARG A 299 -8.35 3.66 20.85
N ALA A 300 -7.35 4.12 21.59
CA ALA A 300 -7.54 4.86 22.83
C ALA A 300 -8.03 6.29 22.60
N GLU A 301 -7.38 7.03 21.71
CA GLU A 301 -7.62 8.47 21.55
C GLU A 301 -8.70 8.78 20.49
N LEU A 302 -8.73 8.06 19.37
CA LEU A 302 -9.72 8.28 18.31
C LEU A 302 -10.99 7.45 18.53
N GLY A 303 -10.92 6.40 19.33
CA GLY A 303 -11.97 5.40 19.43
C GLY A 303 -12.07 4.51 18.17
N TRP A 304 -10.98 4.40 17.40
CA TRP A 304 -10.96 3.58 16.19
C TRP A 304 -11.20 2.11 16.51
N ARG A 305 -12.15 1.49 15.83
CA ARG A 305 -12.57 0.10 16.06
C ARG A 305 -12.67 -0.61 14.71
N PRO A 306 -11.54 -1.14 14.20
CA PRO A 306 -11.58 -1.91 12.96
C PRO A 306 -12.38 -3.19 13.15
N ARG A 307 -13.03 -3.64 12.06
CA ARG A 307 -13.73 -4.92 12.04
C ARG A 307 -12.77 -6.09 12.26
N PRO A 308 -13.28 -7.26 12.69
CA PRO A 308 -12.50 -8.48 12.71
C PRO A 308 -11.96 -8.77 11.29
N ILE A 309 -10.71 -9.25 11.20
CA ILE A 309 -10.05 -9.52 9.92
C ILE A 309 -10.85 -10.53 9.07
N GLN A 310 -11.55 -11.47 9.72
CA GLN A 310 -12.42 -12.45 9.08
C GLN A 310 -13.51 -11.79 8.25
N ALA A 311 -14.19 -10.80 8.80
CA ALA A 311 -15.28 -10.10 8.12
C ALA A 311 -14.77 -9.36 6.87
N GLY A 312 -13.69 -8.60 7.00
CA GLY A 312 -13.13 -7.86 5.85
C GLY A 312 -12.57 -8.78 4.76
N MET A 313 -11.91 -9.88 5.14
CA MET A 313 -11.40 -10.85 4.16
C MET A 313 -12.54 -11.58 3.45
N LEU A 314 -13.61 -11.93 4.16
CA LEU A 314 -14.80 -12.56 3.55
C LEU A 314 -15.42 -11.63 2.50
N GLU A 315 -15.73 -10.38 2.85
CA GLU A 315 -16.25 -9.38 1.92
C GLU A 315 -15.35 -9.19 0.69
N THR A 316 -14.03 -9.22 0.90
CA THR A 316 -13.06 -9.10 -0.20
C THR A 316 -13.12 -10.30 -1.14
N PHE A 317 -13.19 -11.52 -0.61
CA PHE A 317 -13.33 -12.73 -1.44
C PHE A 317 -14.69 -12.86 -2.12
N GLU A 318 -15.77 -12.42 -1.50
CA GLU A 318 -17.09 -12.32 -2.13
C GLU A 318 -17.06 -11.35 -3.31
N TRP A 319 -16.43 -10.18 -3.14
CA TRP A 319 -16.24 -9.24 -4.24
C TRP A 319 -15.33 -9.81 -5.34
N ILE A 320 -14.24 -10.51 -5.00
CA ILE A 320 -13.40 -11.20 -5.98
C ILE A 320 -14.24 -12.20 -6.76
N ALA A 321 -15.04 -13.05 -6.07
CA ALA A 321 -15.89 -14.03 -6.70
C ALA A 321 -16.92 -13.42 -7.66
N ALA A 322 -17.52 -12.29 -7.28
CA ALA A 322 -18.50 -11.58 -8.09
C ALA A 322 -17.91 -10.86 -9.31
N THR A 323 -16.63 -10.44 -9.23
CA THR A 323 -15.96 -9.70 -10.31
C THR A 323 -15.12 -10.59 -11.22
N GLU A 324 -14.89 -11.85 -10.87
CA GLU A 324 -14.13 -12.79 -11.67
C GLU A 324 -15.00 -13.39 -12.80
N PRO A 325 -14.57 -13.34 -14.06
CA PRO A 325 -15.30 -13.99 -15.14
C PRO A 325 -15.26 -15.52 -15.00
N ALA A 326 -16.39 -16.18 -15.13
CA ALA A 326 -16.55 -17.63 -14.96
C ALA A 326 -15.66 -18.49 -15.91
N SER A 327 -15.11 -17.92 -16.97
CA SER A 327 -14.37 -18.62 -18.04
C SER A 327 -12.84 -18.42 -18.00
N ALA A 328 -12.30 -17.54 -17.15
CA ALA A 328 -10.87 -17.20 -17.16
C ALA A 328 -9.95 -18.34 -16.67
N GLY A 329 -10.49 -19.33 -15.94
CA GLY A 329 -9.71 -20.24 -15.12
C GLY A 329 -8.86 -21.31 -15.84
N GLN A 330 -9.10 -21.68 -17.09
CA GLN A 330 -8.37 -22.82 -17.70
C GLN A 330 -7.18 -22.41 -18.59
N ARG A 331 -7.26 -21.34 -19.35
CA ARG A 331 -6.16 -20.88 -20.21
C ARG A 331 -5.05 -20.21 -19.38
N GLU A 332 -5.43 -19.39 -18.39
CA GLU A 332 -4.47 -18.71 -17.53
C GLU A 332 -3.76 -19.67 -16.56
N LYS A 333 -4.44 -20.71 -16.05
CA LYS A 333 -3.79 -21.75 -15.23
C LYS A 333 -2.62 -22.43 -15.96
N ARG A 334 -2.75 -22.68 -17.26
CA ARG A 334 -1.67 -23.24 -18.08
C ARG A 334 -0.53 -22.26 -18.26
N ALA A 335 -0.81 -20.99 -18.53
CA ALA A 335 0.22 -19.96 -18.72
C ALA A 335 1.00 -19.67 -17.42
N ALA A 336 0.31 -19.50 -16.29
CA ALA A 336 0.95 -19.28 -15.00
C ALA A 336 1.80 -20.49 -14.54
N GLY A 337 1.30 -21.72 -14.78
CA GLY A 337 2.06 -22.94 -14.52
C GLY A 337 3.34 -23.03 -15.37
N ILE A 338 3.30 -22.65 -16.63
CA ILE A 338 4.45 -22.63 -17.55
C ILE A 338 5.48 -21.58 -17.12
N ILE A 339 5.02 -20.37 -16.74
CA ILE A 339 5.90 -19.28 -16.29
C ILE A 339 6.59 -19.65 -14.98
N LEU A 340 5.87 -20.28 -14.04
CA LEU A 340 6.41 -20.69 -12.75
C LEU A 340 7.43 -21.84 -12.91
N ILE A 341 7.11 -22.81 -13.74
CA ILE A 341 8.04 -23.91 -14.09
C ILE A 341 9.29 -23.31 -14.76
N GLY A 342 9.12 -22.35 -15.68
CA GLY A 342 10.22 -21.63 -16.31
C GLY A 342 11.11 -20.89 -15.30
N ALA A 343 10.53 -20.19 -14.32
CA ALA A 343 11.27 -19.50 -13.27
C ALA A 343 12.02 -20.47 -12.34
N VAL A 344 11.39 -21.57 -11.97
CA VAL A 344 12.02 -22.64 -11.17
C VAL A 344 13.15 -23.33 -11.93
N VAL A 345 12.96 -23.62 -13.21
CA VAL A 345 14.00 -24.22 -14.08
C VAL A 345 15.18 -23.27 -14.25
N LEU A 346 14.94 -21.98 -14.51
CA LEU A 346 15.99 -20.97 -14.60
C LEU A 346 16.75 -20.81 -13.28
N PHE A 347 16.06 -20.90 -12.15
CA PHE A 347 16.68 -20.88 -10.82
C PHE A 347 17.57 -22.12 -10.58
N LEU A 348 17.09 -23.30 -10.94
CA LEU A 348 17.86 -24.54 -10.80
C LEU A 348 19.08 -24.52 -11.74
N LEU A 349 18.95 -24.00 -12.97
CA LEU A 349 20.06 -23.83 -13.90
C LEU A 349 21.08 -22.81 -13.39
N TRP A 350 20.64 -21.72 -12.76
CA TRP A 350 21.51 -20.73 -12.13
C TRP A 350 22.29 -21.33 -10.93
N LEU A 351 21.61 -22.12 -10.07
CA LEU A 351 22.27 -22.86 -8.98
C LEU A 351 23.31 -23.85 -9.50
N ALA A 352 22.99 -24.58 -10.55
CA ALA A 352 23.92 -25.52 -11.18
C ALA A 352 25.12 -24.81 -11.84
N GLY A 353 24.90 -23.61 -12.42
CA GLY A 353 25.96 -22.80 -13.01
C GLY A 353 26.92 -22.20 -11.96
N ARG A 354 26.44 -21.86 -10.76
CA ARG A 354 27.28 -21.39 -9.64
C ARG A 354 28.18 -22.49 -9.06
N ASN A 355 27.72 -23.74 -9.02
CA ASN A 355 28.53 -24.87 -8.55
C ASN A 355 29.68 -25.23 -9.47
N LYS A 356 29.56 -24.92 -10.78
CA LYS A 356 30.65 -25.16 -11.75
C LYS A 356 31.76 -24.11 -11.72
N ARG A 357 31.58 -22.99 -11.00
CA ARG A 357 32.58 -21.91 -10.92
C ARG A 357 33.42 -21.92 -9.64
N ARG A 358 33.40 -23.01 -8.84
CA ARG A 358 34.38 -23.19 -7.78
C ARG A 358 35.70 -23.63 -8.42
N PRO A 359 36.80 -22.86 -8.30
CA PRO A 359 38.07 -23.29 -8.79
C PRO A 359 38.47 -24.53 -8.02
N ASN A 360 38.95 -25.54 -8.78
CA ASN A 360 39.53 -26.76 -8.24
C ASN A 360 40.74 -26.35 -7.37
N PRO A 361 40.84 -26.74 -6.09
CA PRO A 361 42.04 -26.48 -5.34
C PRO A 361 43.23 -27.15 -5.99
N GLN A 362 44.23 -26.36 -6.38
CA GLN A 362 45.47 -26.90 -6.90
C GLN A 362 46.15 -27.72 -5.79
N PRO A 363 46.70 -28.89 -6.11
CA PRO A 363 47.47 -29.64 -5.11
C PRO A 363 48.75 -28.85 -4.78
N VAL A 364 48.93 -28.59 -3.49
CA VAL A 364 50.17 -28.03 -2.94
C VAL A 364 51.25 -29.09 -3.10
N ALA A 365 52.27 -28.76 -3.86
CA ALA A 365 53.51 -29.56 -3.99
C ALA A 365 54.42 -29.30 -2.80
#